data_04b0fbb115aca74d2af48ae669a2c78e
#
_entry.id   04b0fbb115aca74d2af48ae669a2c78e
#
_cell.length_a   1.000
_cell.length_b   1.000
_cell.length_c   1.000
_cell.angle_alpha   90.00
_cell.angle_beta   90.00
_cell.angle_gamma   90.00
#
_symmetry.space_group_name_H-M   'P 1'
#
loop_
_entity.id
_entity.type
_entity.pdbx_description
1 polymer ?
#
loop_
_entity_poly.entity_id
_entity_poly.type
_entity_poly.pdbx_seq_one_letter_code
_entity_poly.pdbx_strand_id
1 'polypeptide(L)' 'MRVVSLTCSNTEIVCGLGLGHLLVGVDDHSDYPEEVVDALPRLGPDLQIDIDAVAALEPDLVLAS' A
#
# COMPACT_ATOMS: atom_id res chain seq x y z
N MET A 1 -12.37 -4.19 4.78
CA MET A 1 -11.61 -4.47 3.54
C MET A 1 -10.12 -4.24 3.79
N ARG A 2 -9.28 -5.13 3.29
CA ARG A 2 -7.82 -5.01 3.41
C ARG A 2 -7.26 -4.65 2.05
N VAL A 3 -6.62 -3.50 1.94
CA VAL A 3 -6.14 -2.96 0.68
C VAL A 3 -4.61 -2.88 0.69
N VAL A 4 -3.98 -3.38 -0.37
CA VAL A 4 -2.54 -3.21 -0.60
C VAL A 4 -2.37 -2.26 -1.78
N SER A 5 -1.54 -1.23 -1.61
CA SER A 5 -1.23 -0.29 -2.67
C SER A 5 0.23 -0.46 -3.09
N LEU A 6 0.45 -0.73 -4.36
CA LEU A 6 1.78 -1.00 -4.91
C LEU A 6 2.36 0.19 -5.68
N THR A 7 1.69 1.34 -5.65
CA THR A 7 2.21 2.57 -6.24
C THR A 7 1.92 3.76 -5.34
N CYS A 8 2.82 4.74 -5.30
CA CYS A 8 2.64 5.92 -4.48
C CYS A 8 1.41 6.75 -4.91
N SER A 9 1.12 6.78 -6.22
CA SER A 9 -0.06 7.49 -6.73
C SER A 9 -1.35 6.91 -6.17
N ASN A 10 -1.48 5.59 -6.18
CA ASN A 10 -2.67 4.93 -5.65
C ASN A 10 -2.79 5.12 -4.14
N THR A 11 -1.67 5.08 -3.42
CA THR A 11 -1.66 5.34 -1.98
C THR A 11 -2.23 6.73 -1.67
N GLU A 12 -1.78 7.75 -2.41
CA GLU A 12 -2.26 9.11 -2.22
C GLU A 12 -3.74 9.25 -2.55
N ILE A 13 -4.20 8.59 -3.60
CA ILE A 13 -5.62 8.60 -3.99
C ILE A 13 -6.49 7.97 -2.88
N VAL A 14 -6.09 6.81 -2.39
CA VAL A 14 -6.84 6.12 -1.32
C VAL A 14 -6.93 7.00 -0.08
N CYS A 15 -5.81 7.60 0.33
CA CYS A 15 -5.78 8.49 1.50
C CYS A 15 -6.57 9.77 1.24
N GLY A 16 -6.50 10.31 0.03
CA GLY A 16 -7.25 11.52 -0.36
C GLY A 16 -8.76 11.32 -0.32
N LEU A 17 -9.21 10.08 -0.51
CA LEU A 17 -10.63 9.72 -0.39
C LEU A 17 -11.06 9.43 1.05
N GLY A 18 -10.15 9.57 2.01
CA GLY A 18 -10.44 9.27 3.41
C GLY A 18 -10.44 7.77 3.74
N LEU A 19 -9.83 6.94 2.88
CA LEU A 19 -9.83 5.49 3.01
C LEU A 19 -8.49 4.90 3.42
N GLY A 20 -7.56 5.75 3.88
CA GLY A 20 -6.23 5.30 4.28
C GLY A 20 -6.24 4.23 5.37
N HIS A 21 -7.28 4.20 6.20
CA HIS A 21 -7.43 3.19 7.25
C HIS A 21 -7.63 1.78 6.70
N LEU A 22 -7.93 1.64 5.41
CA LEU A 22 -8.08 0.33 4.75
C LEU A 22 -6.74 -0.25 4.30
N LEU A 23 -5.70 0.57 4.23
CA LEU A 23 -4.39 0.12 3.76
C LEU A 23 -3.73 -0.81 4.79
N VAL A 24 -3.23 -1.94 4.32
CA VAL A 24 -2.50 -2.90 5.15
C VAL A 24 -1.05 -3.08 4.69
N GLY A 25 -0.68 -2.52 3.55
CA GLY A 25 0.69 -2.55 3.04
C GLY A 25 0.83 -1.60 1.86
N VAL A 26 2.04 -1.11 1.64
CA VAL A 26 2.36 -0.17 0.56
C VAL A 26 3.72 -0.52 -0.05
N ASP A 27 3.99 0.04 -1.23
CA ASP A 27 5.29 -0.07 -1.87
C ASP A 27 6.33 0.81 -1.17
N ASP A 28 7.61 0.67 -1.54
CA ASP A 28 8.71 1.42 -0.92
C ASP A 28 8.67 2.91 -1.25
N HIS A 29 8.03 3.30 -2.33
CA HIS A 29 7.99 4.70 -2.77
C HIS A 29 6.79 5.47 -2.22
N SER A 30 5.87 4.80 -1.53
CA SER A 30 4.76 5.48 -0.86
C SER A 30 5.29 6.20 0.38
N ASP A 31 5.27 7.53 0.34
CA ASP A 31 5.83 8.36 1.41
C ASP A 31 4.85 9.40 1.94
N TYR A 32 3.65 9.47 1.40
CA TYR A 32 2.66 10.47 1.78
C TYR A 32 1.24 9.88 1.79
N PRO A 33 0.43 10.17 2.79
CA PRO A 33 0.78 10.93 4.00
C PRO A 33 1.62 10.11 4.97
N GLU A 34 2.61 10.76 5.54
CA GLU A 34 3.61 10.13 6.42
C GLU A 34 2.98 9.36 7.58
N GLU A 35 2.02 9.97 8.26
CA GLU A 35 1.37 9.40 9.43
C GLU A 35 0.62 8.10 9.11
N VAL A 36 0.26 7.88 7.85
CA VAL A 36 -0.40 6.65 7.42
C VAL A 36 0.63 5.63 6.99
N VAL A 37 1.53 6.02 6.08
CA VAL A 37 2.43 5.06 5.43
C VAL A 37 3.56 4.57 6.34
N ASP A 38 4.01 5.40 7.29
CA ASP A 38 5.11 5.03 8.18
C ASP A 38 4.77 3.85 9.09
N ALA A 39 3.49 3.62 9.35
CA ALA A 39 3.02 2.53 10.19
C ALA A 39 2.77 1.24 9.41
N LEU A 40 2.92 1.26 8.08
CA LEU A 40 2.53 0.13 7.23
C LEU A 40 3.74 -0.68 6.76
N PRO A 41 3.60 -2.01 6.59
CA PRO A 41 4.63 -2.83 5.97
C PRO A 41 4.95 -2.34 4.56
N ARG A 42 6.25 -2.33 4.23
CA ARG A 42 6.76 -1.98 2.91
C ARG A 42 6.99 -3.25 2.11
N LEU A 43 6.46 -3.29 0.90
CA LEU A 43 6.43 -4.52 0.09
C LEU A 43 7.46 -4.53 -1.04
N GLY A 44 8.34 -3.53 -1.08
CA GLY A 44 9.40 -3.42 -2.06
C GLY A 44 9.13 -2.36 -3.11
N PRO A 45 10.13 -2.08 -3.96
CA PRO A 45 9.94 -1.12 -5.05
C PRO A 45 9.02 -1.71 -6.13
N ASP A 46 8.39 -0.83 -6.93
CA ASP A 46 7.39 -1.19 -7.94
C ASP A 46 7.79 -2.38 -8.82
N LEU A 47 9.06 -2.48 -9.16
CA LEU A 47 9.56 -3.52 -10.08
C LEU A 47 9.98 -4.80 -9.38
N GLN A 48 9.98 -4.84 -8.06
CA GLN A 48 10.44 -5.98 -7.27
C GLN A 48 9.59 -6.19 -6.03
N ILE A 49 8.28 -6.20 -6.23
CA ILE A 49 7.34 -6.40 -5.13
C ILE A 49 7.50 -7.82 -4.58
N ASP A 50 7.53 -7.92 -3.26
CA ASP A 50 7.58 -9.20 -2.55
C ASP A 50 6.18 -9.83 -2.55
N ILE A 51 5.94 -10.73 -3.50
CA ILE A 51 4.64 -11.37 -3.70
C ILE A 51 4.23 -12.16 -2.46
N ASP A 52 5.17 -12.83 -1.80
CA ASP A 52 4.88 -13.61 -0.60
C ASP A 52 4.42 -12.72 0.55
N ALA A 53 5.03 -11.55 0.70
CA ALA A 53 4.63 -10.58 1.71
C ALA A 53 3.23 -10.02 1.43
N VAL A 54 2.92 -9.76 0.16
CA VAL A 54 1.57 -9.33 -0.25
C VAL A 54 0.55 -10.39 0.12
N ALA A 55 0.81 -11.63 -0.22
CA ALA A 55 -0.10 -12.75 0.08
C ALA A 55 -0.29 -12.91 1.59
N ALA A 56 0.76 -12.72 2.38
CA ALA A 56 0.70 -12.86 3.84
C ALA A 56 -0.21 -11.82 4.49
N LEU A 57 -0.43 -10.67 3.84
CA LEU A 57 -1.33 -9.63 4.34
C LEU A 57 -2.81 -9.93 4.06
N GLU A 58 -3.08 -10.97 3.29
CA GLU A 58 -4.44 -11.38 2.94
C GLU A 58 -5.30 -10.23 2.43
N PRO A 59 -4.87 -9.53 1.36
CA PRO A 59 -5.62 -8.39 0.86
C PRO A 59 -6.89 -8.80 0.15
N ASP A 60 -7.92 -7.96 0.27
CA ASP A 60 -9.15 -8.07 -0.52
C ASP A 60 -8.98 -7.38 -1.87
N LEU A 61 -8.09 -6.38 -1.93
CA LEU A 61 -7.86 -5.58 -3.13
C LEU A 61 -6.39 -5.19 -3.20
N VAL A 62 -5.80 -5.34 -4.38
CA VAL A 62 -4.43 -4.90 -4.65
C VAL A 62 -4.48 -3.85 -5.76
N LEU A 63 -3.93 -2.69 -5.49
CA LEU A 63 -3.87 -1.58 -6.45
C LEU A 63 -2.48 -1.50 -7.05
N ALA A 64 -2.39 -1.62 -8.36
CA ALA A 64 -1.13 -1.54 -9.10
C ALA A 64 -1.31 -0.65 -10.32
N SER A 65 -0.21 -0.20 -10.90
CA SER A 65 -0.27 0.61 -12.11
C SER A 65 -0.17 -0.26 -13.36
#